data_716e45b6aa08f855429d5ad77aaa6d75
#
_entry.id   716e45b6aa08f855429d5ad77aaa6d75
#
_cell.length_a   1.000
_cell.length_b   1.000
_cell.length_c   1.000
_cell.angle_alpha   90.00
_cell.angle_beta   90.00
_cell.angle_gamma   90.00
#
_symmetry.space_group_name_H-M   'P 1'
#
loop_
_entity.id
_entity.type
_entity.pdbx_description
1 polymer ?
#
loop_
_entity_poly.entity_id
_entity_poly.type
_entity_poly.pdbx_seq_one_letter_code
_entity_poly.pdbx_strand_id
1 'polypeptide(L)' 'MDKNGVIEFRCKKCGRHFWDYLIQNDDNLVVVHAVCMKCDRCKRTLVLKKYTEGYLISHSKKGVFK' A
#
# COMPACT_ATOMS: atom_id res chain seq x y z
N MET A 1 -0.84 -18.84 -2.61
CA MET A 1 -0.70 -18.38 -2.84
C MET A 1 -0.20 -17.96 -3.34
N ASP A 2 -0.09 -17.77 -3.29
CA ASP A 2 0.27 -17.27 -3.70
C ASP A 2 0.79 -16.70 -4.08
N LYS A 3 0.85 -17.09 -4.36
CA LYS A 3 1.53 -16.46 -4.76
C LYS A 3 1.75 -15.13 -5.13
N ASN A 4 1.16 -14.91 -5.85
CA ASN A 4 1.44 -13.55 -6.20
C ASN A 4 1.42 -12.67 -4.99
N GLY A 5 0.48 -12.84 -4.18
CA GLY A 5 0.45 -12.14 -2.93
C GLY A 5 -0.37 -10.86 -2.97
N VAL A 6 -0.40 -10.22 -1.84
CA VAL A 6 -1.22 -9.03 -1.58
C VAL A 6 -0.35 -8.02 -0.84
N ILE A 7 -0.51 -6.75 -1.21
CA ILE A 7 0.12 -5.66 -0.48
C ILE A 7 -0.95 -5.02 0.39
N GLU A 8 -0.75 -5.01 1.71
CA GLU A 8 -1.67 -4.39 2.65
C GLU A 8 -1.23 -2.96 2.93
N PHE A 9 -2.13 -2.02 2.76
CA PHE A 9 -1.86 -0.63 3.11
C PHE A 9 -2.32 -0.39 4.53
N ARG A 10 -1.40 -0.01 5.41
CA ARG A 10 -1.69 0.17 6.82
C ARG A 10 -1.18 1.49 7.33
N CYS A 11 -1.77 1.96 8.43
CA CYS A 11 -1.30 3.15 9.10
C CYS A 11 0.09 2.89 9.69
N LYS A 12 1.01 3.80 9.44
CA LYS A 12 2.39 3.66 9.92
C LYS A 12 2.45 3.69 11.45
N LYS A 13 1.56 4.42 12.09
CA LYS A 13 1.61 4.62 13.53
C LYS A 13 0.89 3.52 14.30
N CYS A 14 -0.37 3.25 13.96
CA CYS A 14 -1.17 2.30 14.74
C CYS A 14 -1.34 0.96 14.06
N GLY A 15 -0.94 0.84 12.79
CA GLY A 15 -1.02 -0.41 12.06
C GLY A 15 -2.41 -0.75 11.54
N ARG A 16 -3.34 0.21 11.61
CA ARG A 16 -4.68 -0.04 11.13
C ARG A 16 -4.68 -0.35 9.64
N HIS A 17 -5.43 -1.39 9.26
CA HIS A 17 -5.55 -1.81 7.88
C HIS A 17 -6.46 -0.86 7.11
N PHE A 18 -5.98 -0.39 5.94
CA PHE A 18 -6.78 0.46 5.05
C PHE A 18 -7.42 -0.35 3.94
N TRP A 19 -6.61 -1.02 3.13
CA TRP A 19 -7.13 -1.84 2.04
C TRP A 19 -6.03 -2.75 1.51
N ASP A 20 -6.43 -3.72 0.70
CA ASP A 20 -5.51 -4.69 0.11
C ASP A 20 -5.40 -4.45 -1.38
N TYR A 21 -4.20 -4.64 -1.91
CA TYR A 21 -3.94 -4.58 -3.32
C TYR A 21 -3.44 -5.94 -3.81
N LEU A 22 -4.10 -6.49 -4.80
CA LEU A 22 -3.65 -7.75 -5.40
C LEU A 22 -2.57 -7.49 -6.42
N ILE A 23 -1.43 -8.14 -6.25
CA ILE A 23 -0.28 -7.95 -7.14
C ILE A 23 -0.59 -8.52 -8.51
N GLN A 24 -0.37 -7.71 -9.55
CA GLN A 24 -0.66 -8.09 -10.93
C GLN A 24 0.59 -8.49 -11.72
N ASN A 25 1.76 -8.44 -11.09
CA ASN A 25 3.05 -8.76 -11.74
C ASN A 25 3.39 -7.79 -12.87
N ASP A 26 3.06 -6.54 -12.69
CA ASP A 26 3.37 -5.49 -13.67
C ASP A 26 4.04 -4.32 -12.95
N ASP A 27 5.37 -4.29 -13.00
CA ASP A 27 6.15 -3.29 -12.28
C ASP A 27 5.85 -1.87 -12.71
N ASN A 28 5.38 -1.68 -13.93
CA ASN A 28 5.10 -0.35 -14.46
C ASN A 28 3.66 0.07 -14.26
N LEU A 29 2.84 -0.80 -13.70
CA LEU A 29 1.43 -0.49 -13.47
C LEU A 29 1.30 0.55 -12.37
N VAL A 30 0.61 1.66 -12.67
CA VAL A 30 0.35 2.68 -11.66
C VAL A 30 -0.78 2.19 -10.76
N VAL A 31 -0.45 1.93 -9.52
CA VAL A 31 -1.40 1.39 -8.54
C VAL A 31 -2.18 2.51 -7.87
N VAL A 32 -1.47 3.55 -7.44
CA VAL A 32 -2.10 4.68 -6.77
C VAL A 32 -1.64 5.98 -7.41
N HIS A 33 -2.53 6.97 -7.40
CA HIS A 33 -2.22 8.27 -7.97
C HIS A 33 -2.96 9.33 -7.17
N ALA A 34 -2.21 10.06 -6.34
CA ALA A 34 -2.76 11.15 -5.53
C ALA A 34 -3.86 10.68 -4.59
N VAL A 35 -3.57 9.62 -3.84
CA VAL A 35 -4.54 9.05 -2.90
C VAL A 35 -4.19 9.50 -1.49
N CYS A 36 -5.21 9.93 -0.75
CA CYS A 36 -5.06 10.27 0.67
C CYS A 36 -5.94 9.34 1.49
N MET A 37 -5.35 8.75 2.52
CA MET A 37 -6.10 7.88 3.44
C MET A 37 -5.87 8.37 4.85
N LYS A 38 -6.96 8.60 5.58
CA LYS A 38 -6.88 9.12 6.93
C LYS A 38 -7.22 8.02 7.93
N CYS A 39 -6.37 7.87 8.93
CA CYS A 39 -6.61 6.92 10.00
C CYS A 39 -7.51 7.56 11.05
N ASP A 40 -8.66 6.94 11.31
CA ASP A 40 -9.61 7.48 12.29
C ASP A 40 -9.08 7.37 13.72
N ARG A 41 -8.21 6.43 13.98
CA ARG A 41 -7.73 6.19 15.34
C ARG A 41 -6.65 7.16 15.78
N CYS A 42 -5.65 7.37 14.94
CA CYS A 42 -4.52 8.22 15.31
C CYS A 42 -4.54 9.56 14.57
N LYS A 43 -5.56 9.80 13.75
CA LYS A 43 -5.73 11.04 13.01
C LYS A 43 -4.60 11.32 12.02
N ARG A 44 -3.83 10.31 11.70
CA ARG A 44 -2.72 10.46 10.78
C ARG A 44 -3.19 10.30 9.35
N THR A 45 -2.65 11.12 8.46
CA THR A 45 -2.98 11.03 7.04
C THR A 45 -1.84 10.35 6.29
N LEU A 46 -2.17 9.33 5.50
CA LEU A 46 -1.23 8.69 4.61
C LEU A 46 -1.46 9.24 3.21
N VAL A 47 -0.47 9.96 2.69
CA VAL A 47 -0.56 10.54 1.36
C VAL A 47 0.26 9.69 0.41
N LEU A 48 -0.39 9.16 -0.61
CA LEU A 48 0.25 8.34 -1.64
C LEU A 48 0.25 9.13 -2.94
N LYS A 49 1.44 9.43 -3.43
CA LYS A 49 1.59 10.17 -4.68
C LYS A 49 1.35 9.21 -5.85
N LYS A 50 2.20 9.21 -6.84
CA LYS A 50 2.06 8.30 -7.96
C LYS A 50 3.04 7.15 -7.76
N TYR A 51 2.53 5.98 -7.43
CA TYR A 51 3.36 4.81 -7.18
C TYR A 51 3.01 3.67 -8.12
N THR A 52 4.04 3.04 -8.66
CA THR A 52 3.86 1.84 -9.46
C THR A 52 3.90 0.61 -8.56
N GLU A 53 3.47 -0.52 -9.13
CA GLU A 53 3.51 -1.78 -8.39
C GLU A 53 4.94 -2.13 -7.99
N GLY A 54 5.89 -1.92 -8.88
CA GLY A 54 7.29 -2.18 -8.56
C GLY A 54 7.79 -1.36 -7.39
N TYR A 55 7.38 -0.10 -7.32
CA TYR A 55 7.73 0.76 -6.20
C TYR A 55 7.14 0.23 -4.90
N LEU A 56 5.87 -0.14 -4.93
CA LEU A 56 5.18 -0.63 -3.73
C LEU A 56 5.80 -1.92 -3.22
N ILE A 57 6.12 -2.84 -4.13
CA ILE A 57 6.75 -4.10 -3.75
C ILE A 57 8.11 -3.84 -3.11
N SER A 58 8.87 -2.93 -3.70
CA SER A 58 10.22 -2.59 -3.23
C SER A 58 10.20 -1.95 -1.84
N HIS A 59 9.14 -1.23 -1.52
CA HIS A 59 9.05 -0.50 -0.25
C HIS A 59 8.13 -1.15 0.76
N SER A 60 7.57 -2.32 0.45
CA SER A 60 6.77 -3.06 1.40
C SER A 60 7.63 -4.08 2.13
N LYS A 61 7.21 -4.44 3.34
CA LYS A 61 7.86 -5.50 4.10
C LYS A 61 6.83 -6.57 4.38
N LYS A 62 7.12 -7.79 3.96
CA LYS A 62 6.23 -8.93 4.17
C LYS A 62 4.82 -8.64 3.68
N GLY A 63 4.72 -7.92 2.56
CA GLY A 63 3.44 -7.60 1.98
C GLY A 63 2.69 -6.44 2.64
N VAL A 64 3.37 -5.67 3.49
CA VAL A 64 2.74 -4.53 4.18
C VAL A 64 3.43 -3.23 3.76
N PHE A 65 2.66 -2.29 3.31
CA PHE A 65 3.14 -0.95 2.95
C PHE A 65 2.64 0.05 3.99
N LYS A 66 3.58 0.74 4.60
CA LYS A 66 3.27 1.74 5.62
C LYS A 66 3.84 3.10 5.29
#